data_cb5221d9ba817b14f6e981344abaaa9c
#
_entry.id   cb5221d9ba817b14f6e981344abaaa9c
#
_cell.length_a   1.000
_cell.length_b   1.000
_cell.length_c   1.000
_cell.angle_alpha   90.00
_cell.angle_beta   90.00
_cell.angle_gamma   90.00
#
_symmetry.space_group_name_H-M   'P 1'
#
loop_
_entity.id
_entity.type
_entity.pdbx_description
1 polymer ?
#
loop_
_entity_poly.entity_id
_entity_poly.type
_entity_poly.pdbx_seq_one_letter_code
_entity_poly.pdbx_strand_id
1 'polypeptide(L)'
;MKTKKLSVFFLIGLFLLMLFSPETVATGAANGLLLWYRQVLPVLFPFLLITGLMIRTESISLINHTLSPILKPFLGISENASFSVVCGFLCGFPVGAKSCSDLTDKGKISSAEGEYLLSFCNNVSPAFLTGYLSVQSLNQPELAQICLLFPILAALCCSFLFRRWYLPRNPFAVVEEQADPRQFLPFSEALDESILSACDSITKIGGYMIVFSVLISFMAKLSFQNFFWKLLLLPGVELTGGIRMLCQLDLTSELRFLLVMAHCSFGGVCALFQTKCMIRSQNWSFPRYIAEKLITAMVTSLFAFCYMKLFG
;
A
#
# COMPACT_ATOMS: atom_id res chain seq x y z
N MET A 1 0.56 -15.45 -26.65
CA MET A 1 -0.78 -15.91 -27.13
C MET A 1 -1.63 -16.60 -26.06
N LYS A 2 -1.10 -17.53 -25.26
CA LYS A 2 -1.88 -18.27 -24.22
C LYS A 2 -2.46 -17.35 -23.12
N THR A 3 -1.69 -16.37 -22.63
CA THR A 3 -2.13 -15.42 -21.59
C THR A 3 -3.27 -14.50 -22.05
N LYS A 4 -3.26 -14.02 -23.30
CA LYS A 4 -4.36 -13.21 -23.85
C LYS A 4 -5.68 -14.00 -23.94
N LYS A 5 -5.63 -15.26 -24.35
CA LYS A 5 -6.82 -16.12 -24.44
C LYS A 5 -7.41 -16.37 -23.04
N LEU A 6 -6.55 -16.66 -22.04
CA LEU A 6 -7.00 -16.88 -20.65
C LEU A 6 -7.69 -15.64 -20.07
N SER A 7 -7.13 -14.45 -20.31
CA SER A 7 -7.74 -13.18 -19.86
C SER A 7 -9.11 -12.94 -20.50
N VAL A 8 -9.28 -13.26 -21.78
CA VAL A 8 -10.57 -13.13 -22.49
C VAL A 8 -11.64 -14.06 -21.89
N PHE A 9 -11.29 -15.33 -21.68
CA PHE A 9 -12.21 -16.30 -21.04
C PHE A 9 -12.58 -15.88 -19.63
N PHE A 10 -11.63 -15.38 -18.84
CA PHE A 10 -11.91 -14.87 -17.50
C PHE A 10 -12.85 -13.68 -17.52
N LEU A 11 -12.64 -12.70 -18.43
CA LEU A 11 -13.52 -11.53 -18.56
C LEU A 11 -14.93 -11.90 -19.00
N ILE A 12 -15.07 -12.81 -19.98
CA ILE A 12 -16.37 -13.30 -20.43
C ILE A 12 -17.08 -14.04 -19.29
N GLY A 13 -16.37 -14.92 -18.57
CA GLY A 13 -16.93 -15.64 -17.43
C GLY A 13 -17.41 -14.69 -16.31
N LEU A 14 -16.60 -13.67 -15.98
CA LEU A 14 -16.95 -12.65 -14.99
C LEU A 14 -18.19 -11.85 -15.45
N PHE A 15 -18.23 -11.45 -16.71
CA PHE A 15 -19.37 -10.73 -17.29
C PHE A 15 -20.66 -11.55 -17.22
N LEU A 16 -20.62 -12.83 -17.58
CA LEU A 16 -21.76 -13.72 -17.46
C LEU A 16 -22.20 -13.91 -15.99
N LEU A 17 -21.26 -14.11 -15.07
CA LEU A 17 -21.54 -14.16 -13.63
C LEU A 17 -22.26 -12.90 -13.14
N MET A 18 -21.83 -11.73 -13.61
CA MET A 18 -22.47 -10.46 -13.26
C MET A 18 -23.90 -10.38 -13.81
N LEU A 19 -24.16 -10.84 -15.02
CA LEU A 19 -25.49 -10.87 -15.63
C LEU A 19 -26.46 -11.81 -14.90
N PHE A 20 -25.97 -12.97 -14.48
CA PHE A 20 -26.81 -13.97 -13.78
C PHE A 20 -26.98 -13.71 -12.29
N SER A 21 -26.26 -12.75 -11.72
CA SER A 21 -26.32 -12.44 -10.28
C SER A 21 -26.30 -10.93 -10.00
N PRO A 22 -27.25 -10.16 -10.53
CA PRO A 22 -27.25 -8.69 -10.45
C PRO A 22 -27.32 -8.17 -9.01
N GLU A 23 -28.03 -8.86 -8.11
CA GLU A 23 -28.07 -8.51 -6.68
C GLU A 23 -26.71 -8.61 -6.00
N THR A 24 -25.92 -9.63 -6.34
CA THR A 24 -24.57 -9.79 -5.79
C THR A 24 -23.65 -8.68 -6.26
N VAL A 25 -23.77 -8.31 -7.53
CA VAL A 25 -23.03 -7.19 -8.12
C VAL A 25 -23.41 -5.88 -7.43
N ALA A 26 -24.71 -5.59 -7.32
CA ALA A 26 -25.22 -4.37 -6.70
C ALA A 26 -24.77 -4.25 -5.25
N THR A 27 -24.89 -5.33 -4.46
CA THR A 27 -24.46 -5.37 -3.06
C THR A 27 -22.94 -5.20 -2.94
N GLY A 28 -22.16 -5.92 -3.73
CA GLY A 28 -20.70 -5.83 -3.72
C GLY A 28 -20.21 -4.43 -4.14
N ALA A 29 -20.80 -3.87 -5.20
CA ALA A 29 -20.46 -2.54 -5.67
C ALA A 29 -20.84 -1.44 -4.65
N ALA A 30 -22.02 -1.54 -4.03
CA ALA A 30 -22.46 -0.62 -2.99
C ALA A 30 -21.52 -0.67 -1.76
N ASN A 31 -21.11 -1.86 -1.33
CA ASN A 31 -20.17 -2.02 -0.23
C ASN A 31 -18.80 -1.39 -0.54
N GLY A 32 -18.25 -1.65 -1.74
CA GLY A 32 -16.98 -1.06 -2.18
C GLY A 32 -17.05 0.46 -2.31
N LEU A 33 -18.17 0.98 -2.87
CA LEU A 33 -18.41 2.42 -3.00
C LEU A 33 -18.51 3.11 -1.63
N LEU A 34 -19.28 2.54 -0.69
CA LEU A 34 -19.43 3.08 0.65
C LEU A 34 -18.12 3.07 1.44
N LEU A 35 -17.35 1.99 1.31
CA LEU A 35 -16.01 1.90 1.93
C LEU A 35 -15.08 2.97 1.38
N TRP A 36 -15.02 3.13 0.05
CA TRP A 36 -14.24 4.17 -0.60
C TRP A 36 -14.68 5.57 -0.18
N TYR A 37 -15.96 5.86 -0.26
CA TYR A 37 -16.52 7.19 -0.01
C TYR A 37 -16.37 7.62 1.46
N ARG A 38 -16.64 6.71 2.41
CA ARG A 38 -16.68 7.04 3.85
C ARG A 38 -15.33 6.94 4.55
N GLN A 39 -14.45 6.05 4.10
CA GLN A 39 -13.21 5.74 4.82
C GLN A 39 -11.96 6.16 4.04
N VAL A 40 -11.94 5.95 2.73
CA VAL A 40 -10.73 6.14 1.92
C VAL A 40 -10.64 7.55 1.37
N LEU A 41 -11.69 8.05 0.73
CA LEU A 41 -11.73 9.38 0.12
C LEU A 41 -11.40 10.51 1.12
N PRO A 42 -12.05 10.61 2.30
CA PRO A 42 -11.80 11.71 3.23
C PRO A 42 -10.38 11.71 3.79
N VAL A 43 -9.75 10.56 3.87
CA VAL A 43 -8.38 10.41 4.42
C VAL A 43 -7.34 10.59 3.32
N LEU A 44 -7.43 9.84 2.23
CA LEU A 44 -6.36 9.81 1.23
C LEU A 44 -6.36 11.03 0.30
N PHE A 45 -7.52 11.60 -0.05
CA PHE A 45 -7.58 12.72 -0.98
C PHE A 45 -6.80 13.95 -0.49
N PRO A 46 -6.96 14.43 0.76
CA PRO A 46 -6.14 15.52 1.28
C PRO A 46 -4.63 15.23 1.26
N PHE A 47 -4.23 14.00 1.62
CA PHE A 47 -2.82 13.63 1.58
C PHE A 47 -2.27 13.57 0.15
N LEU A 48 -3.01 13.00 -0.82
CA LEU A 48 -2.63 12.99 -2.23
C LEU A 48 -2.48 14.40 -2.79
N LEU A 49 -3.42 15.29 -2.45
CA LEU A 49 -3.38 16.69 -2.85
C LEU A 49 -2.16 17.40 -2.29
N ILE A 50 -1.99 17.38 -0.97
CA ILE A 50 -0.93 18.12 -0.29
C ILE A 50 0.45 17.58 -0.65
N THR A 51 0.65 16.25 -0.68
CA THR A 51 1.93 15.66 -1.08
C THR A 51 2.29 16.00 -2.53
N GLY A 52 1.31 15.97 -3.43
CA GLY A 52 1.48 16.39 -4.83
C GLY A 52 1.85 17.86 -4.96
N LEU A 53 1.17 18.72 -4.21
CA LEU A 53 1.45 20.18 -4.16
C LEU A 53 2.86 20.47 -3.62
N MET A 54 3.24 19.81 -2.52
CA MET A 54 4.57 19.98 -1.92
C MET A 54 5.69 19.56 -2.87
N ILE A 55 5.50 18.49 -3.64
CA ILE A 55 6.48 18.05 -4.65
C ILE A 55 6.57 19.09 -5.80
N ARG A 56 5.45 19.71 -6.20
CA ARG A 56 5.40 20.71 -7.31
C ARG A 56 5.95 22.06 -6.92
N THR A 57 5.77 22.46 -5.66
CA THR A 57 6.23 23.76 -5.12
C THR A 57 7.60 23.68 -4.43
N GLU A 58 8.26 22.49 -4.44
CA GLU A 58 9.51 22.22 -3.71
C GLU A 58 9.46 22.42 -2.19
N SER A 59 8.28 22.57 -1.64
CA SER A 59 8.11 22.69 -0.18
C SER A 59 8.59 21.45 0.58
N ILE A 60 8.93 20.37 -0.14
CA ILE A 60 9.57 19.17 0.42
C ILE A 60 10.99 19.41 0.96
N SER A 61 11.66 20.48 0.51
CA SER A 61 13.05 20.76 0.87
C SER A 61 13.26 20.88 2.38
N LEU A 62 12.33 21.50 3.10
CA LEU A 62 12.40 21.64 4.56
C LEU A 62 12.34 20.28 5.27
N ILE A 63 11.43 19.39 4.84
CA ILE A 63 11.30 18.04 5.38
C ILE A 63 12.54 17.23 5.07
N ASN A 64 13.02 17.31 3.83
CA ASN A 64 14.20 16.61 3.38
C ASN A 64 15.43 17.06 4.17
N HIS A 65 15.67 18.36 4.31
CA HIS A 65 16.81 18.91 5.06
C HIS A 65 16.78 18.47 6.54
N THR A 66 15.60 18.45 7.15
CA THR A 66 15.44 18.08 8.57
C THR A 66 15.67 16.58 8.82
N LEU A 67 15.16 15.71 7.94
CA LEU A 67 15.16 14.26 8.17
C LEU A 67 16.30 13.52 7.46
N SER A 68 16.85 14.07 6.39
CA SER A 68 17.94 13.47 5.64
C SER A 68 19.18 13.15 6.49
N PRO A 69 19.61 13.98 7.47
CA PRO A 69 20.75 13.63 8.31
C PRO A 69 20.62 12.29 9.05
N ILE A 70 19.37 11.88 9.33
CA ILE A 70 19.06 10.60 10.00
C ILE A 70 18.82 9.50 8.95
N LEU A 71 17.95 9.77 7.97
CA LEU A 71 17.50 8.75 7.03
C LEU A 71 18.58 8.35 6.01
N LYS A 72 19.39 9.31 5.52
CA LYS A 72 20.46 9.08 4.55
C LYS A 72 21.48 8.04 5.04
N PRO A 73 22.13 8.17 6.22
CA PRO A 73 23.09 7.18 6.68
C PRO A 73 22.43 5.84 7.03
N PHE A 74 21.21 5.87 7.58
CA PHE A 74 20.50 4.68 8.01
C PHE A 74 19.99 3.84 6.83
N LEU A 75 19.27 4.47 5.88
CA LEU A 75 18.66 3.78 4.74
C LEU A 75 19.54 3.80 3.47
N GLY A 76 20.53 4.71 3.39
CA GLY A 76 21.39 4.88 2.23
C GLY A 76 20.69 5.53 1.04
N ILE A 77 19.78 6.45 1.31
CA ILE A 77 18.96 7.16 0.34
C ILE A 77 19.47 8.59 0.13
N SER A 78 19.03 9.24 -0.96
CA SER A 78 19.30 10.65 -1.22
C SER A 78 18.49 11.55 -0.29
N GLU A 79 18.82 12.84 -0.24
CA GLU A 79 18.08 13.81 0.54
C GLU A 79 16.61 13.89 0.07
N ASN A 80 16.37 13.97 -1.24
CA ASN A 80 15.04 14.07 -1.83
C ASN A 80 14.16 12.85 -1.53
N ALA A 81 14.72 11.67 -1.36
CA ALA A 81 14.02 10.45 -1.04
C ALA A 81 13.40 10.44 0.37
N SER A 82 13.91 11.29 1.29
CA SER A 82 13.42 11.38 2.68
C SER A 82 11.93 11.69 2.75
N PHE A 83 11.41 12.52 1.85
CA PHE A 83 10.00 12.84 1.76
C PHE A 83 9.12 11.62 1.48
N SER A 84 9.54 10.73 0.56
CA SER A 84 8.79 9.50 0.27
C SER A 84 8.76 8.53 1.45
N VAL A 85 9.81 8.49 2.27
CA VAL A 85 9.81 7.69 3.51
C VAL A 85 8.73 8.21 4.46
N VAL A 86 8.68 9.52 4.67
CA VAL A 86 7.65 10.16 5.52
C VAL A 86 6.24 9.86 4.99
N CYS A 87 6.00 10.09 3.71
CA CYS A 87 4.70 9.83 3.09
C CYS A 87 4.29 8.37 3.22
N GLY A 88 5.22 7.45 2.99
CA GLY A 88 4.93 6.02 3.02
C GLY A 88 4.59 5.47 4.39
N PHE A 89 5.22 6.00 5.44
CA PHE A 89 4.96 5.56 6.81
C PHE A 89 3.82 6.31 7.49
N LEU A 90 3.56 7.57 7.15
CA LEU A 90 2.51 8.37 7.79
C LEU A 90 1.18 8.37 7.04
N CYS A 91 1.22 8.53 5.71
CA CYS A 91 -0.01 8.61 4.92
C CYS A 91 -0.51 7.21 4.50
N GLY A 92 0.39 6.25 4.40
CA GLY A 92 0.06 4.89 4.02
C GLY A 92 -0.03 4.66 2.51
N PHE A 93 -0.37 3.42 2.12
CA PHE A 93 -0.59 3.11 0.71
C PHE A 93 -1.92 3.70 0.19
N PRO A 94 -1.99 4.08 -1.09
CA PRO A 94 -0.91 4.08 -2.06
C PRO A 94 -0.13 5.40 -2.14
N VAL A 95 -0.23 6.30 -1.14
CA VAL A 95 0.44 7.62 -1.17
C VAL A 95 1.97 7.46 -1.20
N GLY A 96 2.51 6.47 -0.46
CA GLY A 96 3.93 6.15 -0.51
C GLY A 96 4.40 5.81 -1.93
N ALA A 97 3.70 4.91 -2.62
CA ALA A 97 4.00 4.55 -4.00
C ALA A 97 3.89 5.75 -4.97
N LYS A 98 2.85 6.58 -4.79
CA LYS A 98 2.64 7.78 -5.60
C LYS A 98 3.78 8.78 -5.42
N SER A 99 4.22 9.06 -4.18
CA SER A 99 5.34 9.97 -3.92
C SER A 99 6.66 9.47 -4.51
N CYS A 100 6.94 8.16 -4.43
CA CYS A 100 8.12 7.57 -5.08
C CYS A 100 8.08 7.76 -6.61
N SER A 101 6.92 7.51 -7.24
CA SER A 101 6.74 7.69 -8.68
C SER A 101 6.87 9.16 -9.09
N ASP A 102 6.21 10.07 -8.38
CA ASP A 102 6.22 11.51 -8.71
C ASP A 102 7.63 12.12 -8.57
N LEU A 103 8.41 11.73 -7.56
CA LEU A 103 9.80 12.18 -7.41
C LEU A 103 10.70 11.61 -8.51
N THR A 104 10.48 10.37 -8.93
CA THR A 104 11.23 9.75 -10.04
C THR A 104 10.85 10.41 -11.37
N ASP A 105 9.55 10.64 -11.64
CA ASP A 105 9.07 11.31 -12.86
C ASP A 105 9.64 12.73 -13.00
N LYS A 106 9.90 13.41 -11.86
CA LYS A 106 10.51 14.74 -11.82
C LYS A 106 12.04 14.72 -11.80
N GLY A 107 12.68 13.56 -11.93
CA GLY A 107 14.14 13.44 -11.89
C GLY A 107 14.78 13.81 -10.54
N LYS A 108 14.00 13.90 -9.45
CA LYS A 108 14.51 14.23 -8.11
C LYS A 108 15.18 13.06 -7.41
N ILE A 109 14.83 11.85 -7.78
CA ILE A 109 15.44 10.59 -7.34
C ILE A 109 15.66 9.68 -8.56
N SER A 110 16.62 8.79 -8.48
CA SER A 110 16.85 7.82 -9.54
C SER A 110 15.75 6.74 -9.57
N SER A 111 15.53 6.12 -10.73
CA SER A 111 14.55 5.03 -10.87
C SER A 111 14.86 3.85 -9.95
N ALA A 112 16.14 3.50 -9.75
CA ALA A 112 16.56 2.44 -8.83
C ALA A 112 16.25 2.79 -7.36
N GLU A 113 16.46 4.05 -6.99
CA GLU A 113 16.13 4.55 -5.66
C GLU A 113 14.61 4.57 -5.42
N GLY A 114 13.84 5.00 -6.42
CA GLY A 114 12.37 4.98 -6.35
C GLY A 114 11.81 3.56 -6.19
N GLU A 115 12.37 2.58 -6.92
CA GLU A 115 11.99 1.16 -6.77
C GLU A 115 12.39 0.60 -5.39
N TYR A 116 13.57 0.98 -4.89
CA TYR A 116 13.99 0.63 -3.52
C TYR A 116 13.04 1.22 -2.47
N LEU A 117 12.70 2.49 -2.55
CA LEU A 117 11.74 3.13 -1.63
C LEU A 117 10.38 2.43 -1.66
N LEU A 118 9.87 2.11 -2.86
CA LEU A 118 8.62 1.38 -3.02
C LEU A 118 8.61 0.07 -2.24
N SER A 119 9.76 -0.64 -2.19
CA SER A 119 9.87 -1.95 -1.54
C SER A 119 9.51 -1.93 -0.05
N PHE A 120 9.71 -0.80 0.66
CA PHE A 120 9.49 -0.70 2.11
C PHE A 120 8.69 0.54 2.56
N CYS A 121 8.51 1.58 1.73
CA CYS A 121 7.77 2.79 2.10
C CYS A 121 6.28 2.75 1.75
N ASN A 122 5.75 1.69 1.20
CA ASN A 122 4.34 1.59 0.81
C ASN A 122 3.57 0.68 1.77
N ASN A 123 3.24 1.19 2.97
CA ASN A 123 2.66 0.43 4.08
C ASN A 123 1.24 0.90 4.41
N VAL A 124 0.61 0.25 5.38
CA VAL A 124 -0.68 0.67 5.94
C VAL A 124 -0.45 1.88 6.86
N SER A 125 -1.38 2.85 6.86
CA SER A 125 -1.24 4.05 7.67
C SER A 125 -1.35 3.77 9.18
N PRO A 126 -0.67 4.57 10.03
CA PRO A 126 -0.78 4.48 11.48
C PRO A 126 -2.23 4.56 11.98
N ALA A 127 -3.05 5.46 11.40
CA ALA A 127 -4.46 5.61 11.76
C ALA A 127 -5.27 4.33 11.52
N PHE A 128 -4.98 3.60 10.43
CA PHE A 128 -5.63 2.32 10.17
C PHE A 128 -5.18 1.25 11.18
N LEU A 129 -3.89 1.17 11.49
CA LEU A 129 -3.34 0.16 12.40
C LEU A 129 -3.82 0.37 13.84
N THR A 130 -3.84 1.60 14.31
CA THR A 130 -4.27 1.91 15.69
C THR A 130 -5.79 2.00 15.85
N GLY A 131 -6.50 2.56 14.87
CA GLY A 131 -7.95 2.75 14.93
C GLY A 131 -8.74 1.54 14.42
N TYR A 132 -8.60 1.24 13.12
CA TYR A 132 -9.40 0.16 12.52
C TYR A 132 -8.94 -1.22 12.98
N LEU A 133 -7.63 -1.50 12.95
CA LEU A 133 -7.14 -2.84 13.29
C LEU A 133 -7.28 -3.15 14.76
N SER A 134 -6.64 -2.38 15.66
CA SER A 134 -6.60 -2.72 17.09
C SER A 134 -7.94 -2.51 17.78
N VAL A 135 -8.60 -1.37 17.54
CA VAL A 135 -9.83 -1.01 18.24
C VAL A 135 -11.06 -1.67 17.60
N GLN A 136 -11.28 -1.48 16.30
CA GLN A 136 -12.54 -1.92 15.66
C GLN A 136 -12.53 -3.41 15.28
N SER A 137 -11.39 -3.97 14.84
CA SER A 137 -11.36 -5.33 14.30
C SER A 137 -10.95 -6.36 15.34
N LEU A 138 -9.86 -6.12 16.10
CA LEU A 138 -9.39 -7.01 17.15
C LEU A 138 -10.11 -6.80 18.47
N ASN A 139 -10.72 -5.63 18.67
CA ASN A 139 -11.32 -5.20 19.95
C ASN A 139 -10.31 -5.26 21.11
N GLN A 140 -9.04 -4.90 20.83
CA GLN A 140 -7.91 -4.92 21.76
C GLN A 140 -7.13 -3.60 21.64
N PRO A 141 -7.65 -2.48 22.19
CA PRO A 141 -6.99 -1.18 22.08
C PRO A 141 -5.60 -1.14 22.75
N GLU A 142 -5.34 -1.99 23.71
CA GLU A 142 -4.04 -2.18 24.36
C GLU A 142 -2.95 -2.64 23.39
N LEU A 143 -3.30 -3.33 22.31
CA LEU A 143 -2.36 -3.76 21.28
C LEU A 143 -2.08 -2.68 20.22
N ALA A 144 -2.65 -1.47 20.31
CA ALA A 144 -2.52 -0.43 19.30
C ALA A 144 -1.05 -0.09 18.98
N GLN A 145 -0.21 0.01 20.02
CA GLN A 145 1.22 0.28 19.85
C GLN A 145 1.95 -0.88 19.15
N ILE A 146 1.60 -2.12 19.48
CA ILE A 146 2.19 -3.32 18.88
C ILE A 146 1.76 -3.44 17.42
N CYS A 147 0.48 -3.23 17.13
CA CYS A 147 -0.06 -3.20 15.77
C CYS A 147 0.63 -2.13 14.90
N LEU A 148 1.00 -1.00 15.48
CA LEU A 148 1.74 0.06 14.80
C LEU A 148 3.22 -0.29 14.59
N LEU A 149 3.89 -0.74 15.64
CA LEU A 149 5.35 -0.91 15.64
C LEU A 149 5.81 -2.07 14.76
N PHE A 150 5.13 -3.21 14.79
CA PHE A 150 5.63 -4.41 14.07
C PHE A 150 5.68 -4.24 12.57
N PRO A 151 4.65 -3.71 11.86
CA PRO A 151 4.75 -3.45 10.44
C PRO A 151 5.85 -2.43 10.08
N ILE A 152 6.02 -1.40 10.91
CA ILE A 152 7.07 -0.38 10.71
C ILE A 152 8.45 -1.02 10.87
N LEU A 153 8.69 -1.74 11.96
CA LEU A 153 9.97 -2.40 12.21
C LEU A 153 10.27 -3.46 11.15
N ALA A 154 9.28 -4.25 10.73
CA ALA A 154 9.44 -5.23 9.68
C ALA A 154 9.84 -4.58 8.35
N ALA A 155 9.18 -3.49 7.95
CA ALA A 155 9.51 -2.74 6.75
C ALA A 155 10.94 -2.17 6.82
N LEU A 156 11.32 -1.60 7.95
CA LEU A 156 12.68 -1.08 8.16
C LEU A 156 13.74 -2.21 8.15
N CYS A 157 13.50 -3.33 8.83
CA CYS A 157 14.41 -4.49 8.80
C CYS A 157 14.55 -5.03 7.35
N CYS A 158 13.44 -5.17 6.63
CA CYS A 158 13.46 -5.62 5.26
C CYS A 158 14.16 -4.63 4.32
N SER A 159 14.10 -3.33 4.59
CA SER A 159 14.80 -2.32 3.79
C SER A 159 16.30 -2.58 3.71
N PHE A 160 16.94 -3.00 4.80
CA PHE A 160 18.36 -3.37 4.81
C PHE A 160 18.68 -4.58 3.92
N LEU A 161 17.77 -5.54 3.86
CA LEU A 161 17.89 -6.69 2.98
C LEU A 161 17.72 -6.26 1.51
N PHE A 162 16.65 -5.50 1.21
CA PHE A 162 16.31 -5.07 -0.14
C PHE A 162 17.30 -4.07 -0.70
N ARG A 163 17.92 -3.22 0.14
CA ARG A 163 18.92 -2.26 -0.28
C ARG A 163 20.02 -2.88 -1.15
N ARG A 164 20.47 -4.12 -0.85
CA ARG A 164 21.51 -4.81 -1.61
C ARG A 164 21.09 -5.12 -3.06
N TRP A 165 19.82 -5.14 -3.36
CA TRP A 165 19.31 -5.45 -4.70
C TRP A 165 19.16 -4.22 -5.58
N TYR A 166 19.05 -3.02 -4.98
CA TYR A 166 18.72 -1.79 -5.69
C TYR A 166 19.85 -0.77 -5.71
N LEU A 167 20.56 -0.63 -4.62
CA LEU A 167 21.56 0.42 -4.45
C LEU A 167 22.97 -0.13 -4.61
N PRO A 168 23.88 0.62 -5.26
CA PRO A 168 25.29 0.25 -5.37
C PRO A 168 25.93 0.16 -3.98
N ARG A 169 27.04 -0.59 -3.88
CA ARG A 169 27.77 -0.76 -2.61
C ARG A 169 28.28 0.56 -2.01
N ASN A 170 28.40 1.59 -2.82
CA ASN A 170 28.74 2.94 -2.37
C ASN A 170 27.49 3.82 -2.36
N PRO A 171 26.80 4.00 -1.20
CA PRO A 171 25.53 4.73 -1.11
C PRO A 171 25.66 6.23 -1.43
N PHE A 172 26.89 6.77 -1.38
CA PHE A 172 27.15 8.18 -1.71
C PHE A 172 27.38 8.42 -3.21
N ALA A 173 27.37 7.38 -4.03
CA ALA A 173 27.46 7.47 -5.48
C ALA A 173 26.08 7.59 -6.15
N VAL A 174 25.01 7.79 -5.40
CA VAL A 174 23.70 8.16 -5.97
C VAL A 174 23.89 9.54 -6.58
N VAL A 175 23.88 9.58 -7.91
CA VAL A 175 23.96 10.82 -8.69
C VAL A 175 22.72 11.62 -8.29
N GLU A 176 22.92 12.74 -7.62
CA GLU A 176 21.90 13.77 -7.54
C GLU A 176 21.72 14.29 -8.97
N GLU A 177 20.77 13.72 -9.70
CA GLU A 177 20.30 14.34 -10.95
C GLU A 177 19.80 15.72 -10.56
N GLN A 178 20.50 16.76 -11.02
CA GLN A 178 20.12 18.14 -10.76
C GLN A 178 18.77 18.38 -11.40
N ALA A 179 17.75 18.52 -10.56
CA ALA A 179 16.42 18.94 -11.02
C ALA A 179 16.57 20.27 -11.80
N ASP A 180 16.02 20.34 -13.02
CA ASP A 180 16.03 21.57 -13.81
C ASP A 180 15.28 22.65 -13.01
N PRO A 181 15.92 23.77 -12.64
CA PRO A 181 15.30 24.84 -11.87
C PRO A 181 14.07 25.49 -12.55
N ARG A 182 13.85 25.21 -13.83
CA ARG A 182 12.74 25.77 -14.61
C ARG A 182 11.41 25.04 -14.46
N GLN A 183 11.32 24.01 -13.63
CA GLN A 183 10.09 23.22 -13.42
C GLN A 183 9.19 23.71 -12.28
N PHE A 184 9.44 24.91 -11.71
CA PHE A 184 8.57 25.45 -10.67
C PHE A 184 7.32 26.07 -11.27
N LEU A 185 6.19 25.46 -10.96
CA LEU A 185 4.89 26.02 -11.29
C LEU A 185 4.52 27.13 -10.28
N PRO A 186 3.89 28.23 -10.73
CA PRO A 186 3.21 29.14 -9.83
C PRO A 186 2.26 28.37 -8.90
N PHE A 187 2.07 28.85 -7.67
CA PHE A 187 1.27 28.15 -6.67
C PHE A 187 -0.14 27.79 -7.16
N SER A 188 -0.81 28.68 -7.92
CA SER A 188 -2.14 28.42 -8.48
C SER A 188 -2.14 27.26 -9.47
N GLU A 189 -1.18 27.21 -10.39
CA GLU A 189 -1.05 26.13 -11.37
C GLU A 189 -0.67 24.81 -10.69
N ALA A 190 0.27 24.88 -9.71
CA ALA A 190 0.65 23.72 -8.92
C ALA A 190 -0.53 23.14 -8.13
N LEU A 191 -1.42 24.01 -7.61
CA LEU A 191 -2.63 23.60 -6.91
C LEU A 191 -3.61 22.90 -7.84
N ASP A 192 -3.91 23.49 -9.00
CA ASP A 192 -4.84 22.93 -9.98
C ASP A 192 -4.35 21.57 -10.49
N GLU A 193 -3.08 21.45 -10.85
CA GLU A 193 -2.49 20.17 -11.25
C GLU A 193 -2.52 19.12 -10.12
N SER A 194 -2.31 19.56 -8.87
CA SER A 194 -2.34 18.65 -7.72
C SER A 194 -3.75 18.16 -7.44
N ILE A 195 -4.78 19.00 -7.57
CA ILE A 195 -6.19 18.61 -7.48
C ILE A 195 -6.51 17.57 -8.55
N LEU A 196 -6.17 17.85 -9.82
CA LEU A 196 -6.46 16.92 -10.92
C LEU A 196 -5.75 15.57 -10.72
N SER A 197 -4.47 15.59 -10.31
CA SER A 197 -3.70 14.36 -10.02
C SER A 197 -4.27 13.58 -8.84
N ALA A 198 -4.73 14.26 -7.79
CA ALA A 198 -5.37 13.64 -6.64
C ALA A 198 -6.75 13.05 -7.02
N CYS A 199 -7.56 13.77 -7.82
CA CYS A 199 -8.83 13.28 -8.34
C CYS A 199 -8.65 12.02 -9.21
N ASP A 200 -7.69 12.02 -10.13
CA ASP A 200 -7.38 10.85 -10.95
C ASP A 200 -6.97 9.66 -10.10
N SER A 201 -6.08 9.87 -9.12
CA SER A 201 -5.60 8.83 -8.23
C SER A 201 -6.71 8.24 -7.37
N ILE A 202 -7.49 9.10 -6.69
CA ILE A 202 -8.53 8.65 -5.76
C ILE A 202 -9.70 7.95 -6.48
N THR A 203 -10.03 8.39 -7.70
CA THR A 203 -11.06 7.76 -8.53
C THR A 203 -10.63 6.35 -8.96
N LYS A 204 -9.37 6.18 -9.38
CA LYS A 204 -8.82 4.86 -9.71
C LYS A 204 -8.82 3.92 -8.52
N ILE A 205 -8.45 4.42 -7.33
CA ILE A 205 -8.52 3.65 -6.08
C ILE A 205 -9.94 3.17 -5.83
N GLY A 206 -10.93 4.07 -5.96
CA GLY A 206 -12.37 3.74 -5.83
C GLY A 206 -12.82 2.66 -6.81
N GLY A 207 -12.42 2.78 -8.07
CA GLY A 207 -12.70 1.76 -9.10
C GLY A 207 -12.16 0.38 -8.72
N TYR A 208 -10.92 0.29 -8.26
CA TYR A 208 -10.36 -0.97 -7.76
C TYR A 208 -11.15 -1.50 -6.56
N MET A 209 -11.47 -0.66 -5.58
CA MET A 209 -12.24 -1.10 -4.41
C MET A 209 -13.60 -1.66 -4.77
N ILE A 210 -14.33 -1.01 -5.67
CA ILE A 210 -15.63 -1.49 -6.16
C ILE A 210 -15.47 -2.86 -6.85
N VAL A 211 -14.54 -3.00 -7.79
CA VAL A 211 -14.32 -4.24 -8.52
C VAL A 211 -13.93 -5.38 -7.57
N PHE A 212 -12.98 -5.15 -6.66
CA PHE A 212 -12.54 -6.18 -5.71
C PHE A 212 -13.64 -6.53 -4.69
N SER A 213 -14.49 -5.57 -4.27
CA SER A 213 -15.65 -5.85 -3.42
C SER A 213 -16.70 -6.72 -4.11
N VAL A 214 -16.92 -6.50 -5.41
CA VAL A 214 -17.79 -7.37 -6.22
C VAL A 214 -17.20 -8.80 -6.30
N LEU A 215 -15.89 -8.92 -6.56
CA LEU A 215 -15.20 -10.22 -6.59
C LEU A 215 -15.31 -10.96 -5.26
N ILE A 216 -15.09 -10.28 -4.13
CA ILE A 216 -15.27 -10.86 -2.79
C ILE A 216 -16.70 -11.34 -2.59
N SER A 217 -17.70 -10.56 -3.02
CA SER A 217 -19.12 -10.93 -2.88
C SER A 217 -19.47 -12.21 -3.66
N PHE A 218 -18.85 -12.41 -4.82
CA PHE A 218 -18.97 -13.68 -5.55
C PHE A 218 -18.23 -14.83 -4.86
N MET A 219 -16.99 -14.58 -4.44
CA MET A 219 -16.18 -15.58 -3.75
C MET A 219 -16.81 -16.04 -2.43
N ALA A 220 -17.45 -15.14 -1.69
CA ALA A 220 -18.16 -15.46 -0.46
C ALA A 220 -19.36 -16.41 -0.65
N LYS A 221 -19.98 -16.37 -1.83
CA LYS A 221 -21.07 -17.31 -2.19
C LYS A 221 -20.57 -18.70 -2.59
N LEU A 222 -19.30 -18.82 -2.99
CA LEU A 222 -18.72 -20.11 -3.27
C LEU A 222 -18.47 -20.82 -1.94
N SER A 223 -19.14 -21.97 -1.73
CA SER A 223 -18.98 -22.79 -0.53
C SER A 223 -17.61 -23.49 -0.55
N PHE A 224 -16.55 -22.73 -0.29
CA PHE A 224 -15.23 -23.35 -0.10
C PHE A 224 -15.23 -24.13 1.21
N GLN A 225 -15.35 -25.45 1.12
CA GLN A 225 -15.24 -26.33 2.30
C GLN A 225 -13.80 -26.40 2.83
N ASN A 226 -12.82 -26.06 2.01
CA ASN A 226 -11.42 -26.14 2.39
C ASN A 226 -11.01 -24.93 3.25
N PHE A 227 -10.56 -25.20 4.46
CA PHE A 227 -10.08 -24.24 5.45
C PHE A 227 -9.00 -23.30 4.90
N PHE A 228 -8.08 -23.80 4.06
CA PHE A 228 -7.00 -23.02 3.44
C PHE A 228 -7.52 -21.86 2.58
N TRP A 229 -8.59 -22.09 1.80
CA TRP A 229 -9.18 -21.06 0.95
C TRP A 229 -9.83 -19.95 1.77
N LYS A 230 -10.49 -20.31 2.88
CA LYS A 230 -11.09 -19.35 3.81
C LYS A 230 -10.03 -18.54 4.57
N LEU A 231 -8.88 -19.15 4.85
CA LEU A 231 -7.84 -18.52 5.66
C LEU A 231 -6.94 -17.59 4.84
N LEU A 232 -6.60 -17.93 3.62
CA LEU A 232 -5.58 -17.24 2.82
C LEU A 232 -6.13 -16.51 1.60
N LEU A 233 -6.95 -17.15 0.80
CA LEU A 233 -7.38 -16.58 -0.48
C LEU A 233 -8.42 -15.48 -0.30
N LEU A 234 -9.50 -15.74 0.40
CA LEU A 234 -10.55 -14.75 0.61
C LEU A 234 -10.05 -13.49 1.33
N PRO A 235 -9.35 -13.63 2.49
CA PRO A 235 -8.79 -12.46 3.15
C PRO A 235 -7.73 -11.75 2.29
N GLY A 236 -6.94 -12.49 1.53
CA GLY A 236 -5.88 -11.95 0.67
C GLY A 236 -6.36 -11.03 -0.46
N VAL A 237 -7.64 -11.02 -0.79
CA VAL A 237 -8.19 -10.21 -1.89
C VAL A 237 -8.19 -8.71 -1.56
N GLU A 238 -8.68 -8.33 -0.37
CA GLU A 238 -8.80 -6.93 0.04
C GLU A 238 -8.54 -6.81 1.55
N LEU A 239 -7.85 -5.75 1.96
CA LEU A 239 -7.33 -5.58 3.31
C LEU A 239 -8.43 -5.55 4.37
N THR A 240 -9.39 -4.66 4.23
CA THR A 240 -10.40 -4.37 5.26
C THR A 240 -11.36 -5.54 5.45
N GLY A 241 -11.88 -6.05 4.34
CA GLY A 241 -12.74 -7.24 4.34
C GLY A 241 -12.00 -8.48 4.81
N GLY A 242 -10.74 -8.63 4.41
CA GLY A 242 -9.88 -9.73 4.81
C GLY A 242 -9.63 -9.76 6.32
N ILE A 243 -9.31 -8.64 6.93
CA ILE A 243 -9.16 -8.53 8.39
C ILE A 243 -10.46 -8.92 9.09
N ARG A 244 -11.59 -8.39 8.63
CA ARG A 244 -12.91 -8.73 9.20
C ARG A 244 -13.18 -10.23 9.13
N MET A 245 -12.90 -10.86 7.98
CA MET A 245 -13.06 -12.30 7.81
C MET A 245 -12.18 -13.09 8.77
N LEU A 246 -10.88 -12.73 8.88
CA LEU A 246 -9.95 -13.39 9.82
C LEU A 246 -10.41 -13.27 11.27
N CYS A 247 -10.96 -12.12 11.65
CA CYS A 247 -11.49 -11.90 13.01
C CYS A 247 -12.76 -12.71 13.31
N GLN A 248 -13.53 -13.10 12.29
CA GLN A 248 -14.76 -13.88 12.43
C GLN A 248 -14.53 -15.41 12.39
N LEU A 249 -13.34 -15.86 11.97
CA LEU A 249 -13.01 -17.29 11.99
C LEU A 249 -12.80 -17.78 13.42
N ASP A 250 -13.17 -19.06 13.66
CA ASP A 250 -12.86 -19.74 14.92
C ASP A 250 -11.39 -20.13 14.97
N LEU A 251 -10.55 -19.19 15.36
CA LEU A 251 -9.09 -19.31 15.48
C LEU A 251 -8.66 -18.98 16.89
N THR A 252 -7.56 -19.59 17.34
CA THR A 252 -6.89 -19.14 18.57
C THR A 252 -6.50 -17.67 18.46
N SER A 253 -6.51 -16.95 19.59
CA SER A 253 -6.13 -15.51 19.62
C SER A 253 -4.74 -15.28 19.03
N GLU A 254 -3.80 -16.17 19.33
CA GLU A 254 -2.44 -16.16 18.77
C GLU A 254 -2.46 -16.25 17.25
N LEU A 255 -3.06 -17.29 16.67
CA LEU A 255 -3.09 -17.50 15.22
C LEU A 255 -3.82 -16.36 14.50
N ARG A 256 -4.95 -15.88 15.06
CA ARG A 256 -5.69 -14.74 14.53
C ARG A 256 -4.80 -13.51 14.46
N PHE A 257 -4.08 -13.19 15.55
CA PHE A 257 -3.19 -12.04 15.60
C PHE A 257 -2.06 -12.14 14.57
N LEU A 258 -1.40 -13.30 14.46
CA LEU A 258 -0.33 -13.53 13.47
C LEU A 258 -0.83 -13.28 12.04
N LEU A 259 -1.97 -13.88 11.68
CA LEU A 259 -2.53 -13.78 10.33
C LEU A 259 -2.96 -12.36 10.00
N VAL A 260 -3.59 -11.68 10.93
CA VAL A 260 -4.04 -10.31 10.75
C VAL A 260 -2.84 -9.36 10.58
N MET A 261 -1.78 -9.54 11.36
CA MET A 261 -0.55 -8.75 11.25
C MET A 261 0.17 -9.00 9.92
N ALA A 262 0.29 -10.26 9.49
CA ALA A 262 0.82 -10.60 8.17
C ALA A 262 -0.01 -9.96 7.05
N HIS A 263 -1.34 -10.05 7.15
CA HIS A 263 -2.26 -9.49 6.16
C HIS A 263 -2.17 -7.96 6.08
N CYS A 264 -2.03 -7.27 7.21
CA CYS A 264 -1.81 -5.83 7.25
C CYS A 264 -0.54 -5.44 6.49
N SER A 265 0.57 -6.14 6.68
CA SER A 265 1.83 -5.84 5.98
C SER A 265 1.79 -6.19 4.50
N PHE A 266 1.05 -7.23 4.11
CA PHE A 266 0.84 -7.59 2.70
C PHE A 266 -0.07 -6.58 1.98
N GLY A 267 -1.17 -6.15 2.63
CA GLY A 267 -2.12 -5.17 2.11
C GLY A 267 -3.24 -5.74 1.24
N GLY A 268 -3.14 -7.00 0.79
CA GLY A 268 -4.10 -7.64 -0.11
C GLY A 268 -3.89 -7.32 -1.59
N VAL A 269 -4.49 -8.13 -2.45
CA VAL A 269 -4.37 -8.01 -3.92
C VAL A 269 -4.92 -6.67 -4.42
N CYS A 270 -5.99 -6.16 -3.83
CA CYS A 270 -6.55 -4.84 -4.17
C CYS A 270 -5.50 -3.73 -4.00
N ALA A 271 -4.79 -3.69 -2.87
CA ALA A 271 -3.73 -2.71 -2.61
C ALA A 271 -2.53 -2.86 -3.57
N LEU A 272 -2.19 -4.09 -3.96
CA LEU A 272 -1.16 -4.32 -4.98
C LEU A 272 -1.55 -3.68 -6.32
N PHE A 273 -2.80 -3.83 -6.77
CA PHE A 273 -3.26 -3.22 -8.01
C PHE A 273 -3.38 -1.69 -7.90
N GLN A 274 -3.80 -1.15 -6.76
CA GLN A 274 -3.76 0.29 -6.48
C GLN A 274 -2.33 0.82 -6.59
N THR A 275 -1.37 0.15 -5.96
CA THR A 275 0.06 0.49 -6.05
C THR A 275 0.54 0.47 -7.49
N LYS A 276 0.25 -0.61 -8.25
CA LYS A 276 0.63 -0.71 -9.66
C LYS A 276 0.07 0.44 -10.51
N CYS A 277 -1.13 0.90 -10.18
CA CYS A 277 -1.74 2.05 -10.86
C CYS A 277 -0.97 3.35 -10.58
N MET A 278 -0.48 3.55 -9.35
CA MET A 278 0.28 4.75 -8.98
C MET A 278 1.68 4.81 -9.59
N ILE A 279 2.31 3.66 -9.83
CA ILE A 279 3.65 3.55 -10.43
C ILE A 279 3.61 3.27 -11.94
N ARG A 280 2.49 3.55 -12.61
CA ARG A 280 2.30 3.17 -14.02
C ARG A 280 3.29 3.83 -14.98
N SER A 281 3.77 5.01 -14.68
CA SER A 281 4.80 5.72 -15.43
C SER A 281 6.18 5.05 -15.33
N GLN A 282 6.39 4.19 -14.32
CA GLN A 282 7.66 3.56 -14.04
C GLN A 282 7.75 2.13 -14.62
N ASN A 283 8.95 1.74 -15.08
CA ASN A 283 9.25 0.38 -15.53
C ASN A 283 9.70 -0.55 -14.38
N TRP A 284 9.19 -0.33 -13.17
CA TRP A 284 9.56 -1.11 -11.99
C TRP A 284 8.99 -2.52 -12.01
N SER A 285 9.73 -3.46 -11.40
CA SER A 285 9.36 -4.88 -11.37
C SER A 285 8.23 -5.16 -10.37
N PHE A 286 6.99 -5.20 -10.87
CA PHE A 286 5.83 -5.51 -10.04
C PHE A 286 5.87 -6.92 -9.38
N PRO A 287 6.34 -8.00 -10.06
CA PRO A 287 6.51 -9.28 -9.38
C PRO A 287 7.52 -9.24 -8.21
N ARG A 288 8.59 -8.43 -8.35
CA ARG A 288 9.57 -8.22 -7.26
C ARG A 288 8.90 -7.51 -6.08
N TYR A 289 8.14 -6.45 -6.34
CA TYR A 289 7.38 -5.75 -5.30
C TYR A 289 6.42 -6.70 -4.54
N ILE A 290 5.72 -7.61 -5.24
CA ILE A 290 4.87 -8.62 -4.59
C ILE A 290 5.70 -9.52 -3.67
N ALA A 291 6.85 -10.01 -4.13
CA ALA A 291 7.75 -10.84 -3.31
C ALA A 291 8.24 -10.10 -2.06
N GLU A 292 8.62 -8.82 -2.20
CA GLU A 292 9.04 -7.96 -1.08
C GLU A 292 7.93 -7.76 -0.06
N LYS A 293 6.69 -7.55 -0.50
CA LYS A 293 5.53 -7.45 0.39
C LYS A 293 5.25 -8.76 1.12
N LEU A 294 5.42 -9.91 0.47
CA LEU A 294 5.30 -11.21 1.12
C LEU A 294 6.40 -11.44 2.16
N ILE A 295 7.65 -11.07 1.86
CA ILE A 295 8.75 -11.14 2.82
C ILE A 295 8.46 -10.25 4.03
N THR A 296 8.04 -9.00 3.80
CA THR A 296 7.69 -8.07 4.89
C THR A 296 6.54 -8.62 5.74
N ALA A 297 5.52 -9.22 5.14
CA ALA A 297 4.41 -9.85 5.84
C ALA A 297 4.88 -11.03 6.73
N MET A 298 5.79 -11.87 6.22
CA MET A 298 6.39 -12.96 7.01
C MET A 298 7.20 -12.43 8.20
N VAL A 299 8.00 -11.38 8.02
CA VAL A 299 8.77 -10.76 9.10
C VAL A 299 7.84 -10.13 10.15
N THR A 300 6.76 -9.47 9.72
CA THR A 300 5.75 -8.91 10.64
C THR A 300 5.06 -10.02 11.44
N SER A 301 4.68 -11.12 10.78
CA SER A 301 4.09 -12.27 11.47
C SER A 301 5.07 -12.92 12.46
N LEU A 302 6.37 -12.97 12.11
CA LEU A 302 7.39 -13.47 13.02
C LEU A 302 7.52 -12.58 14.27
N PHE A 303 7.51 -11.26 14.14
CA PHE A 303 7.49 -10.36 15.30
C PHE A 303 6.25 -10.56 16.16
N ALA A 304 5.07 -10.71 15.53
CA ALA A 304 3.85 -11.02 16.24
C ALA A 304 3.93 -12.36 16.99
N PHE A 305 4.50 -13.39 16.35
CA PHE A 305 4.73 -14.68 16.98
C PHE A 305 5.64 -14.59 18.21
N CYS A 306 6.79 -13.94 18.08
CA CYS A 306 7.73 -13.74 19.19
C CYS A 306 7.06 -13.01 20.35
N TYR A 307 6.27 -11.97 20.06
CA TYR A 307 5.54 -11.24 21.08
C TYR A 307 4.52 -12.12 21.83
N MET A 308 3.70 -12.87 21.10
CA MET A 308 2.70 -13.77 21.70
C MET A 308 3.33 -14.90 22.52
N LYS A 309 4.55 -15.33 22.21
CA LYS A 309 5.28 -16.34 23.01
C LYS A 309 5.94 -15.77 24.27
N LEU A 310 6.23 -14.47 24.30
CA LEU A 310 6.90 -13.85 25.42
C LEU A 310 5.91 -13.18 26.40
N PHE A 311 4.77 -12.71 25.90
CA PHE A 311 3.85 -11.85 26.65
C PHE A 311 2.36 -12.25 26.54
N GLY A 312 2.03 -13.26 25.71
CA GLY A 312 0.66 -13.75 25.45
C GLY A 312 0.22 -14.94 26.28
#